data_e06f834133b38aee2b05b0cc9e95f2db
#
_entry.id   e06f834133b38aee2b05b0cc9e95f2db
#
_cell.length_a   1.000
_cell.length_b   1.000
_cell.length_c   1.000
_cell.angle_alpha   90.00
_cell.angle_beta   90.00
_cell.angle_gamma   90.00
#
_symmetry.space_group_name_H-M   'P 1'
#
loop_
_entity.id
_entity.type
_entity.pdbx_description
1 polymer ?
#
loop_
_entity_poly.entity_id
_entity_poly.type
_entity_poly.pdbx_seq_one_letter_code
_entity_poly.pdbx_strand_id
1 'polypeptide(L)'
;MQNKIELINPGNFVSENHWYPKALNATIHPMVSFFLNLSKERVISRYCHLHPTVDKVKLDEILSYQCKYFLWGGADLINSTSAGGKRNMVVIENNSCPSGQKSMPLLDDNKEDGSYRLLIERTFKPLLKPKKGVPTVKGKLALIYDKNYMETSGYAAVIADVMDEDVLLVPFYNGNDNNHIKVENDLIHIHHDDEWQPIRAAFRYVTQKPWNRIPLHTKTKVLNPIIACLAGGRNKMVAAKAYDIYNTELEGYGLKINTPETIWDVSKAEIPLWVTKMGGQAVVKIPYSNAGQGVFTITNETELDAFMDMDIEYEKFIVQSLIGNYNWSSVSSTGKYYHVGTIPTAKGETYVTDLRMMLSSTADGIKPLCVYSRRAEKPLADHLESAADSWSMLGTNLSIKEGANQWSSDTNRLMLMDRRDFNKLGLGLDDLIEGYIQTILSTIAIDKMCIALHNSKGKFRTKLFKSLNNDPTLLDEIFVGK
;
A
#
# COMPACT_ATOMS: atom_id res chain seq x y z
N MET A 1 7.07 -20.69 15.52
CA MET A 1 6.40 -20.13 14.34
C MET A 1 5.34 -21.12 13.87
N GLN A 2 4.13 -20.66 13.64
CA GLN A 2 3.04 -21.49 13.18
C GLN A 2 3.26 -21.83 11.70
N ASN A 3 3.83 -23.01 11.42
CA ASN A 3 3.91 -23.54 10.05
C ASN A 3 2.74 -24.50 9.75
N LYS A 4 1.70 -24.48 10.59
CA LYS A 4 0.57 -25.39 10.46
C LYS A 4 -0.59 -24.66 9.78
N ILE A 5 -1.24 -25.34 8.82
CA ILE A 5 -2.51 -24.90 8.25
C ILE A 5 -3.58 -24.98 9.34
N GLU A 6 -4.40 -23.96 9.45
CA GLU A 6 -5.51 -23.90 10.39
C GLU A 6 -6.83 -23.88 9.63
N LEU A 7 -7.82 -24.62 10.11
CA LEU A 7 -9.19 -24.54 9.62
C LEU A 7 -9.97 -23.55 10.49
N ILE A 8 -10.44 -22.48 9.86
CA ILE A 8 -11.19 -21.41 10.52
C ILE A 8 -12.67 -21.58 10.18
N ASN A 9 -13.49 -21.85 11.20
CA ASN A 9 -14.91 -22.03 11.05
C ASN A 9 -15.68 -20.71 11.24
N PRO A 10 -16.91 -20.56 10.71
CA PRO A 10 -17.79 -19.45 11.02
C PRO A 10 -18.03 -19.29 12.54
N GLY A 11 -18.24 -18.05 13.00
CA GLY A 11 -18.51 -17.72 14.41
C GLY A 11 -17.27 -17.64 15.30
N ASN A 12 -16.06 -17.73 14.75
CA ASN A 12 -14.82 -17.74 15.53
C ASN A 12 -14.07 -16.40 15.53
N PHE A 13 -14.70 -15.32 15.12
CA PHE A 13 -14.08 -14.01 15.17
C PHE A 13 -14.05 -13.48 16.61
N VAL A 14 -12.83 -13.12 17.08
CA VAL A 14 -12.59 -12.55 18.41
C VAL A 14 -11.72 -11.30 18.21
N SER A 15 -12.30 -10.11 18.41
CA SER A 15 -11.66 -8.84 18.09
C SER A 15 -10.33 -8.61 18.78
N GLU A 16 -10.17 -9.05 20.04
CA GLU A 16 -8.93 -8.95 20.82
C GLU A 16 -7.73 -9.63 20.12
N ASN A 17 -7.99 -10.65 19.32
CA ASN A 17 -6.95 -11.37 18.58
C ASN A 17 -6.52 -10.67 17.29
N HIS A 18 -7.30 -9.65 16.80
CA HIS A 18 -7.15 -9.10 15.46
C HIS A 18 -6.87 -7.60 15.44
N TRP A 19 -6.80 -6.95 16.60
CA TRP A 19 -6.42 -5.54 16.76
C TRP A 19 -5.25 -5.36 17.72
N TYR A 20 -4.52 -4.27 17.51
CA TYR A 20 -3.68 -3.76 18.58
C TYR A 20 -4.58 -3.29 19.74
N PRO A 21 -4.29 -3.66 21.00
CA PRO A 21 -5.12 -3.27 22.15
C PRO A 21 -5.38 -1.76 22.22
N LYS A 22 -4.36 -0.95 21.85
CA LYS A 22 -4.47 0.51 21.78
C LYS A 22 -5.56 0.97 20.78
N ALA A 23 -5.71 0.28 19.65
CA ALA A 23 -6.67 0.63 18.61
C ALA A 23 -8.08 0.11 18.95
N LEU A 24 -8.18 -1.11 19.45
CA LEU A 24 -9.46 -1.72 19.83
C LEU A 24 -10.18 -0.93 20.93
N ASN A 25 -9.42 -0.41 21.91
CA ASN A 25 -9.94 0.35 23.04
C ASN A 25 -10.08 1.86 22.77
N ALA A 26 -9.85 2.31 21.53
CA ALA A 26 -9.95 3.70 21.15
C ALA A 26 -11.28 4.01 20.48
N THR A 27 -11.86 5.16 20.77
CA THR A 27 -13.05 5.68 20.08
C THR A 27 -12.63 6.49 18.87
N ILE A 28 -13.17 6.19 17.69
CA ILE A 28 -12.87 6.90 16.45
C ILE A 28 -13.18 8.40 16.56
N HIS A 29 -12.30 9.24 15.99
CA HIS A 29 -12.51 10.67 15.94
C HIS A 29 -13.76 11.02 15.12
N PRO A 30 -14.66 11.93 15.60
CA PRO A 30 -15.90 12.26 14.88
C PRO A 30 -15.68 12.75 13.45
N MET A 31 -14.63 13.53 13.19
CA MET A 31 -14.29 14.00 11.84
C MET A 31 -13.89 12.85 10.92
N VAL A 32 -13.15 11.86 11.43
CA VAL A 32 -12.75 10.67 10.65
C VAL A 32 -13.97 9.81 10.36
N SER A 33 -14.83 9.59 11.35
CA SER A 33 -16.11 8.90 11.16
C SER A 33 -17.00 9.62 10.14
N PHE A 34 -17.08 10.95 10.22
CA PHE A 34 -17.82 11.77 9.25
C PHE A 34 -17.24 11.62 7.83
N PHE A 35 -15.92 11.70 7.68
CA PHE A 35 -15.24 11.50 6.38
C PHE A 35 -15.56 10.14 5.77
N LEU A 36 -15.48 9.06 6.54
CA LEU A 36 -15.70 7.69 6.04
C LEU A 36 -17.15 7.45 5.58
N ASN A 37 -18.10 8.27 6.08
CA ASN A 37 -19.52 8.22 5.74
C ASN A 37 -19.96 9.32 4.76
N LEU A 38 -19.02 10.10 4.18
CA LEU A 38 -19.37 11.10 3.17
C LEU A 38 -19.96 10.46 1.92
N SER A 39 -21.02 11.04 1.41
CA SER A 39 -21.55 10.67 0.09
C SER A 39 -20.60 11.16 -1.01
N LYS A 40 -20.62 10.48 -2.14
CA LYS A 40 -19.81 10.83 -3.32
C LYS A 40 -20.03 12.30 -3.76
N GLU A 41 -21.28 12.74 -3.77
CA GLU A 41 -21.67 14.08 -4.16
C GLU A 41 -21.09 15.15 -3.23
N ARG A 42 -21.02 14.86 -1.92
CA ARG A 42 -20.40 15.77 -0.94
C ARG A 42 -18.88 15.84 -1.11
N VAL A 43 -18.23 14.70 -1.37
CA VAL A 43 -16.79 14.66 -1.69
C VAL A 43 -16.52 15.51 -2.94
N ILE A 44 -17.27 15.31 -4.03
CA ILE A 44 -17.11 16.05 -5.27
C ILE A 44 -17.33 17.56 -5.04
N SER A 45 -18.43 17.93 -4.39
CA SER A 45 -18.77 19.33 -4.15
C SER A 45 -17.67 20.04 -3.35
N ARG A 46 -17.17 19.40 -2.30
CA ARG A 46 -16.15 20.00 -1.45
C ARG A 46 -14.78 20.07 -2.14
N TYR A 47 -14.39 18.99 -2.81
CA TYR A 47 -13.13 18.96 -3.54
C TYR A 47 -13.08 20.01 -4.67
N CYS A 48 -14.12 20.12 -5.48
CA CYS A 48 -14.19 21.11 -6.55
C CYS A 48 -14.31 22.56 -6.01
N HIS A 49 -14.85 22.77 -4.81
CA HIS A 49 -14.82 24.09 -4.18
C HIS A 49 -13.39 24.53 -3.84
N LEU A 50 -12.56 23.63 -3.37
CA LEU A 50 -11.15 23.91 -3.03
C LEU A 50 -10.23 23.90 -4.26
N HIS A 51 -10.62 23.18 -5.30
CA HIS A 51 -9.89 23.05 -6.56
C HIS A 51 -10.77 23.47 -7.75
N PRO A 52 -10.95 24.78 -7.98
CA PRO A 52 -11.91 25.30 -8.98
C PRO A 52 -11.61 24.91 -10.43
N THR A 53 -10.38 24.48 -10.72
CA THR A 53 -9.96 24.01 -12.05
C THR A 53 -10.32 22.55 -12.31
N VAL A 54 -10.81 21.83 -11.32
CA VAL A 54 -11.16 20.41 -11.46
C VAL A 54 -12.47 20.24 -12.20
N ASP A 55 -12.44 19.41 -13.25
CA ASP A 55 -13.64 18.99 -13.97
C ASP A 55 -14.50 18.07 -13.10
N LYS A 56 -15.70 18.54 -12.77
CA LYS A 56 -16.62 17.84 -11.87
C LYS A 56 -17.14 16.51 -12.45
N VAL A 57 -17.35 16.45 -13.77
CA VAL A 57 -17.83 15.23 -14.44
C VAL A 57 -16.74 14.20 -14.43
N LYS A 58 -15.50 14.61 -14.73
CA LYS A 58 -14.34 13.71 -14.67
C LYS A 58 -14.09 13.16 -13.29
N LEU A 59 -14.22 13.99 -12.26
CA LEU A 59 -14.08 13.53 -10.87
C LEU A 59 -15.18 12.52 -10.49
N ASP A 60 -16.42 12.71 -10.95
CA ASP A 60 -17.50 11.75 -10.74
C ASP A 60 -17.21 10.40 -11.41
N GLU A 61 -16.71 10.40 -12.65
CA GLU A 61 -16.26 9.20 -13.36
C GLU A 61 -15.17 8.44 -12.56
N ILE A 62 -14.19 9.20 -12.05
CA ILE A 62 -13.07 8.65 -11.26
C ILE A 62 -13.57 7.99 -9.97
N LEU A 63 -14.46 8.66 -9.24
CA LEU A 63 -15.03 8.11 -8.00
C LEU A 63 -15.94 6.90 -8.25
N SER A 64 -16.51 6.81 -9.45
CA SER A 64 -17.37 5.71 -9.90
C SER A 64 -16.59 4.56 -10.58
N TYR A 65 -15.26 4.69 -10.70
CA TYR A 65 -14.42 3.67 -11.35
C TYR A 65 -14.47 2.34 -10.59
N GLN A 66 -14.64 1.26 -11.33
CA GLN A 66 -14.62 -0.10 -10.80
C GLN A 66 -13.32 -0.79 -11.20
N CYS A 67 -12.45 -1.06 -10.22
CA CYS A 67 -11.19 -1.76 -10.47
C CYS A 67 -11.45 -3.18 -10.97
N LYS A 68 -10.64 -3.63 -11.92
CA LYS A 68 -10.69 -4.99 -12.46
C LYS A 68 -9.77 -5.96 -11.72
N TYR A 69 -8.59 -5.50 -11.31
CA TYR A 69 -7.53 -6.31 -10.69
C TYR A 69 -7.11 -5.79 -9.32
N PHE A 70 -7.07 -4.48 -9.14
CA PHE A 70 -6.59 -3.86 -7.91
C PHE A 70 -7.76 -3.49 -6.99
N LEU A 71 -8.45 -4.52 -6.49
CA LEU A 71 -9.71 -4.36 -5.75
C LEU A 71 -9.52 -3.80 -4.34
N TRP A 72 -8.35 -3.97 -3.76
CA TRP A 72 -7.97 -3.52 -2.43
C TRP A 72 -6.56 -2.95 -2.46
N GLY A 73 -6.42 -1.69 -2.09
CA GLY A 73 -5.17 -0.98 -2.08
C GLY A 73 -5.05 0.00 -0.93
N GLY A 74 -3.84 0.51 -0.73
CA GLY A 74 -3.60 1.57 0.23
C GLY A 74 -2.38 2.37 -0.17
N ALA A 75 -2.52 3.71 -0.20
CA ALA A 75 -1.42 4.62 -0.41
C ALA A 75 -0.84 5.12 0.90
N ASP A 76 0.48 5.28 0.93
CA ASP A 76 1.18 6.03 1.95
C ASP A 76 1.33 7.48 1.45
N LEU A 77 0.83 8.41 2.22
CA LEU A 77 0.70 9.83 1.87
C LEU A 77 1.48 10.69 2.84
N ILE A 78 2.22 11.65 2.32
CA ILE A 78 2.84 12.70 3.14
C ILE A 78 2.01 13.98 3.01
N ASN A 79 1.61 14.56 4.15
CA ASN A 79 1.08 15.90 4.18
C ASN A 79 2.23 16.89 4.08
N SER A 80 2.30 17.59 2.95
CA SER A 80 3.35 18.54 2.64
C SER A 80 2.81 19.93 2.36
N THR A 81 3.67 20.93 2.46
CA THR A 81 3.38 22.29 2.02
C THR A 81 4.46 22.79 1.06
N SER A 82 4.10 23.69 0.18
CA SER A 82 5.06 24.41 -0.66
C SER A 82 5.52 25.71 0.02
N ALA A 83 6.55 26.36 -0.54
CA ALA A 83 7.00 27.67 -0.08
C ALA A 83 5.89 28.74 -0.09
N GLY A 84 4.90 28.61 -0.97
CA GLY A 84 3.71 29.48 -1.00
C GLY A 84 2.58 29.08 -0.06
N GLY A 85 2.80 28.13 0.84
CA GLY A 85 1.82 27.69 1.84
C GLY A 85 0.74 26.74 1.32
N LYS A 86 0.78 26.32 0.04
CA LYS A 86 -0.17 25.36 -0.50
C LYS A 86 0.07 23.98 0.08
N ARG A 87 -0.93 23.43 0.77
CA ARG A 87 -0.90 22.06 1.30
C ARG A 87 -1.23 21.04 0.19
N ASN A 88 -0.58 19.90 0.25
CA ASN A 88 -0.79 18.79 -0.69
C ASN A 88 -0.62 17.46 0.04
N MET A 89 -1.45 16.49 -0.32
CA MET A 89 -1.19 15.09 0.00
C MET A 89 -0.38 14.47 -1.13
N VAL A 90 0.81 13.98 -0.80
CA VAL A 90 1.79 13.44 -1.76
C VAL A 90 1.86 11.94 -1.62
N VAL A 91 1.61 11.21 -2.69
CA VAL A 91 1.71 9.73 -2.73
C VAL A 91 3.17 9.34 -2.80
N ILE A 92 3.65 8.57 -1.81
CA ILE A 92 5.03 8.06 -1.76
C ILE A 92 5.15 6.59 -2.14
N GLU A 93 4.11 5.81 -1.93
CA GLU A 93 3.96 4.43 -2.44
C GLU A 93 2.50 3.97 -2.40
N ASN A 94 2.20 2.91 -3.14
CA ASN A 94 0.93 2.20 -3.08
C ASN A 94 1.15 0.72 -2.80
N ASN A 95 0.25 0.11 -2.05
CA ASN A 95 0.36 -1.27 -1.57
C ASN A 95 -0.84 -2.11 -2.02
N SER A 96 -0.60 -3.26 -2.66
CA SER A 96 -1.64 -4.18 -3.14
C SER A 96 -2.22 -5.11 -2.07
N CYS A 97 -1.62 -5.18 -0.92
CA CYS A 97 -2.11 -5.86 0.28
C CYS A 97 -1.61 -5.04 1.48
N PRO A 98 -2.21 -3.86 1.72
CA PRO A 98 -1.77 -2.97 2.79
C PRO A 98 -2.07 -3.59 4.14
N SER A 99 -1.12 -3.49 5.08
CA SER A 99 -1.36 -3.78 6.49
C SER A 99 -1.97 -2.56 7.17
N GLY A 100 -2.83 -2.77 8.16
CA GLY A 100 -3.26 -1.71 9.03
C GLY A 100 -4.71 -1.73 9.50
N GLN A 101 -5.54 -2.71 9.12
CA GLN A 101 -6.90 -2.83 9.67
C GLN A 101 -6.86 -2.88 11.21
N LYS A 102 -5.93 -3.62 11.76
CA LYS A 102 -5.66 -3.73 13.20
C LYS A 102 -5.23 -2.43 13.88
N SER A 103 -4.97 -1.39 13.12
CA SER A 103 -4.45 -0.09 13.60
C SER A 103 -5.53 0.99 13.69
N MET A 104 -6.71 0.73 13.17
CA MET A 104 -7.81 1.70 13.16
C MET A 104 -8.83 1.35 14.26
N PRO A 105 -9.33 2.32 15.05
CA PRO A 105 -10.44 2.10 15.97
C PRO A 105 -11.66 1.51 15.27
N LEU A 106 -12.52 0.83 16.01
CA LEU A 106 -13.80 0.34 15.49
C LEU A 106 -14.62 1.51 14.92
N LEU A 107 -15.28 1.26 13.79
CA LEU A 107 -16.17 2.24 13.14
C LEU A 107 -17.49 2.38 13.88
N ASP A 108 -17.93 1.31 14.53
CA ASP A 108 -19.16 1.16 15.27
C ASP A 108 -18.87 0.17 16.40
N ASP A 109 -19.04 0.59 17.63
CA ASP A 109 -18.74 -0.22 18.83
C ASP A 109 -19.60 -1.49 18.92
N ASN A 110 -20.71 -1.55 18.17
CA ASN A 110 -21.58 -2.73 18.10
C ASN A 110 -21.17 -3.71 16.97
N LYS A 111 -20.12 -3.40 16.21
CA LYS A 111 -19.63 -4.22 15.09
C LYS A 111 -18.15 -4.57 15.30
N GLU A 112 -17.94 -5.63 16.05
CA GLU A 112 -16.61 -6.06 16.48
C GLU A 112 -15.65 -6.43 15.35
N ASP A 113 -16.17 -6.79 14.17
CA ASP A 113 -15.40 -7.14 12.97
C ASP A 113 -15.04 -5.92 12.08
N GLY A 114 -15.66 -4.77 12.33
CA GLY A 114 -15.31 -3.46 11.80
C GLY A 114 -14.97 -3.44 10.30
N SER A 115 -13.82 -2.84 9.98
CA SER A 115 -13.36 -2.69 8.59
C SER A 115 -12.91 -4.00 7.92
N TYR A 116 -12.65 -5.08 8.68
CA TYR A 116 -12.40 -6.41 8.12
C TYR A 116 -13.62 -6.90 7.34
N ARG A 117 -14.82 -6.83 7.93
CA ARG A 117 -16.08 -7.23 7.27
C ARG A 117 -16.36 -6.38 6.03
N LEU A 118 -16.18 -5.07 6.14
CA LEU A 118 -16.38 -4.17 5.00
C LEU A 118 -15.50 -4.55 3.80
N LEU A 119 -14.25 -4.93 4.03
CA LEU A 119 -13.36 -5.36 2.94
C LEU A 119 -13.89 -6.62 2.28
N ILE A 120 -14.24 -7.65 3.06
CA ILE A 120 -14.68 -8.93 2.52
C ILE A 120 -16.00 -8.80 1.76
N GLU A 121 -16.97 -8.08 2.32
CA GLU A 121 -18.28 -7.84 1.67
C GLU A 121 -18.16 -7.02 0.39
N ARG A 122 -17.25 -6.05 0.36
CA ARG A 122 -17.05 -5.16 -0.80
C ARG A 122 -16.23 -5.77 -1.92
N THR A 123 -15.33 -6.71 -1.62
CA THR A 123 -14.35 -7.22 -2.59
C THR A 123 -14.37 -8.75 -2.76
N PHE A 124 -14.13 -9.52 -1.71
CA PHE A 124 -13.97 -10.97 -1.81
C PHE A 124 -15.30 -11.67 -2.14
N LYS A 125 -16.36 -11.35 -1.44
CA LYS A 125 -17.71 -11.92 -1.70
C LYS A 125 -18.21 -11.63 -3.12
N PRO A 126 -18.12 -10.40 -3.67
CA PRO A 126 -18.48 -10.12 -5.06
C PRO A 126 -17.59 -10.84 -6.08
N LEU A 127 -16.29 -11.04 -5.78
CA LEU A 127 -15.37 -11.77 -6.64
C LEU A 127 -15.86 -13.20 -6.92
N LEU A 128 -16.59 -13.81 -5.97
CA LEU A 128 -17.11 -15.18 -6.04
C LEU A 128 -18.44 -15.30 -6.78
N LYS A 129 -19.13 -14.20 -7.05
CA LYS A 129 -20.39 -14.24 -7.79
C LYS A 129 -20.20 -14.94 -9.14
N PRO A 130 -21.06 -15.91 -9.50
CA PRO A 130 -21.01 -16.54 -10.80
C PRO A 130 -21.12 -15.51 -11.94
N LYS A 131 -20.28 -15.68 -12.96
CA LYS A 131 -20.37 -14.86 -14.16
C LYS A 131 -20.91 -15.72 -15.31
N LYS A 132 -21.87 -15.17 -16.08
CA LYS A 132 -22.45 -15.86 -17.23
C LYS A 132 -21.36 -16.31 -18.22
N GLY A 133 -21.34 -17.58 -18.58
CA GLY A 133 -20.39 -18.14 -19.54
C GLY A 133 -19.00 -18.45 -18.96
N VAL A 134 -18.77 -18.26 -17.65
CA VAL A 134 -17.51 -18.63 -16.99
C VAL A 134 -17.76 -19.88 -16.13
N PRO A 135 -17.03 -20.99 -16.36
CA PRO A 135 -17.16 -22.19 -15.53
C PRO A 135 -16.88 -21.88 -14.05
N THR A 136 -17.73 -22.38 -13.17
CA THR A 136 -17.54 -22.24 -11.72
C THR A 136 -16.54 -23.30 -11.27
N VAL A 137 -15.43 -22.85 -10.69
CA VAL A 137 -14.46 -23.72 -10.04
C VAL A 137 -15.03 -24.18 -8.69
N LYS A 138 -15.02 -25.49 -8.44
CA LYS A 138 -15.39 -26.05 -7.12
C LYS A 138 -14.12 -26.12 -6.24
N GLY A 139 -14.30 -26.06 -4.93
CA GLY A 139 -13.20 -26.17 -3.98
C GLY A 139 -13.42 -25.34 -2.71
N LYS A 140 -12.42 -25.37 -1.85
CA LYS A 140 -12.39 -24.65 -0.57
C LYS A 140 -12.07 -23.17 -0.75
N LEU A 141 -12.28 -22.39 0.31
CA LEU A 141 -11.76 -21.04 0.47
C LEU A 141 -10.43 -21.10 1.22
N ALA A 142 -9.51 -20.20 0.87
CA ALA A 142 -8.24 -20.08 1.57
C ALA A 142 -7.84 -18.63 1.80
N LEU A 143 -7.10 -18.39 2.87
CA LEU A 143 -6.28 -17.21 3.07
C LEU A 143 -4.82 -17.67 3.09
N ILE A 144 -4.00 -17.17 2.15
CA ILE A 144 -2.59 -17.54 2.00
C ILE A 144 -1.75 -16.33 2.44
N TYR A 145 -0.85 -16.51 3.42
CA TYR A 145 -0.11 -15.41 4.03
C TYR A 145 1.37 -15.74 4.27
N ASP A 146 2.19 -14.66 4.33
CA ASP A 146 3.62 -14.74 4.67
C ASP A 146 4.06 -13.81 5.80
N LYS A 147 3.11 -13.11 6.44
CA LYS A 147 3.36 -12.24 7.60
C LYS A 147 2.05 -11.81 8.27
N ASN A 148 2.15 -11.09 9.39
CA ASN A 148 1.00 -10.43 10.07
C ASN A 148 -0.12 -11.40 10.47
N TYR A 149 0.21 -12.47 11.17
CA TYR A 149 -0.78 -13.47 11.62
C TYR A 149 -2.01 -12.83 12.29
N MET A 150 -1.82 -11.87 13.20
CA MET A 150 -2.91 -11.14 13.88
C MET A 150 -3.95 -10.58 12.88
N GLU A 151 -3.51 -10.03 11.75
CA GLU A 151 -4.40 -9.43 10.77
C GLU A 151 -4.96 -10.46 9.80
N THR A 152 -4.14 -11.44 9.41
CA THR A 152 -4.55 -12.47 8.45
C THR A 152 -5.53 -13.47 9.04
N SER A 153 -5.39 -13.84 10.31
CA SER A 153 -6.38 -14.66 11.02
C SER A 153 -7.73 -13.93 11.13
N GLY A 154 -7.73 -12.61 11.34
CA GLY A 154 -8.96 -11.80 11.32
C GLY A 154 -9.66 -11.79 9.96
N TYR A 155 -8.90 -11.65 8.86
CA TYR A 155 -9.49 -11.77 7.52
C TYR A 155 -10.07 -13.17 7.28
N ALA A 156 -9.37 -14.23 7.71
CA ALA A 156 -9.84 -15.61 7.54
C ALA A 156 -11.15 -15.85 8.31
N ALA A 157 -11.22 -15.38 9.56
CA ALA A 157 -12.44 -15.50 10.39
C ALA A 157 -13.62 -14.74 9.76
N VAL A 158 -13.40 -13.51 9.30
CA VAL A 158 -14.47 -12.73 8.65
C VAL A 158 -14.87 -13.32 7.29
N ILE A 159 -13.92 -13.91 6.53
CA ILE A 159 -14.31 -14.64 5.30
C ILE A 159 -15.20 -15.83 5.66
N ALA A 160 -14.86 -16.60 6.70
CA ALA A 160 -15.69 -17.71 7.15
C ALA A 160 -17.09 -17.25 7.52
N ASP A 161 -17.23 -16.19 8.31
CA ASP A 161 -18.53 -15.64 8.72
C ASP A 161 -19.37 -15.11 7.54
N VAL A 162 -18.75 -14.35 6.64
CA VAL A 162 -19.44 -13.69 5.50
C VAL A 162 -19.87 -14.70 4.45
N MET A 163 -19.10 -15.78 4.31
CA MET A 163 -19.37 -16.84 3.31
C MET A 163 -20.16 -18.02 3.90
N ASP A 164 -20.26 -18.10 5.23
CA ASP A 164 -20.85 -19.22 5.97
C ASP A 164 -20.18 -20.55 5.58
N GLU A 165 -18.85 -20.55 5.50
CA GLU A 165 -18.03 -21.69 5.06
C GLU A 165 -16.66 -21.67 5.76
N ASP A 166 -16.08 -22.86 5.94
CA ASP A 166 -14.73 -23.01 6.48
C ASP A 166 -13.67 -22.42 5.54
N VAL A 167 -12.64 -21.81 6.14
CA VAL A 167 -11.52 -21.18 5.44
C VAL A 167 -10.21 -21.80 5.88
N LEU A 168 -9.37 -22.23 4.95
CA LEU A 168 -7.99 -22.65 5.22
C LEU A 168 -7.11 -21.42 5.39
N LEU A 169 -6.54 -21.24 6.58
CA LEU A 169 -5.52 -20.24 6.88
C LEU A 169 -4.14 -20.86 6.68
N VAL A 170 -3.44 -20.45 5.62
CA VAL A 170 -2.29 -21.17 5.06
C VAL A 170 -1.02 -20.33 5.13
N PRO A 171 -0.03 -20.67 5.94
CA PRO A 171 1.28 -20.04 5.94
C PRO A 171 2.05 -20.37 4.65
N PHE A 172 2.67 -19.35 4.05
CA PHE A 172 3.43 -19.50 2.80
C PHE A 172 4.69 -18.63 2.84
N TYR A 173 5.58 -18.89 3.80
CA TYR A 173 6.82 -18.13 3.98
C TYR A 173 7.87 -18.49 2.93
N ASN A 174 8.71 -17.51 2.55
CA ASN A 174 9.86 -17.78 1.71
C ASN A 174 10.92 -18.60 2.51
N GLY A 175 11.55 -19.55 1.84
CA GLY A 175 12.60 -20.40 2.44
C GLY A 175 12.08 -21.52 3.32
N ASN A 176 10.78 -21.65 3.53
CA ASN A 176 10.18 -22.80 4.21
C ASN A 176 9.89 -23.92 3.21
N ASP A 177 9.82 -25.15 3.73
CA ASP A 177 9.27 -26.27 2.99
C ASP A 177 7.75 -26.07 2.84
N ASN A 178 7.34 -25.64 1.63
CA ASN A 178 5.96 -25.32 1.31
C ASN A 178 5.27 -26.47 0.56
N ASN A 179 5.62 -27.72 0.87
CA ASN A 179 5.07 -28.94 0.23
C ASN A 179 3.55 -29.10 0.38
N HIS A 180 2.92 -28.23 1.20
CA HIS A 180 1.47 -28.19 1.40
C HIS A 180 0.72 -27.34 0.35
N ILE A 181 1.41 -26.67 -0.56
CA ILE A 181 0.80 -25.90 -1.66
C ILE A 181 1.37 -26.38 -3.00
N LYS A 182 0.49 -26.66 -3.96
CA LYS A 182 0.85 -26.91 -5.35
C LYS A 182 -0.11 -26.23 -6.31
N VAL A 183 0.35 -26.05 -7.53
CA VAL A 183 -0.50 -25.58 -8.64
C VAL A 183 -0.58 -26.72 -9.67
N GLU A 184 -1.78 -27.18 -9.93
CA GLU A 184 -2.04 -28.26 -10.88
C GLU A 184 -3.23 -27.87 -11.77
N ASN A 185 -3.09 -28.00 -13.10
CA ASN A 185 -4.09 -27.59 -14.08
C ASN A 185 -4.55 -26.11 -13.93
N ASP A 186 -3.63 -25.22 -13.59
CA ASP A 186 -3.86 -23.80 -13.28
C ASP A 186 -4.71 -23.55 -12.03
N LEU A 187 -4.88 -24.50 -11.15
CA LEU A 187 -5.64 -24.39 -9.91
C LEU A 187 -4.72 -24.57 -8.71
N ILE A 188 -4.86 -23.73 -7.70
CA ILE A 188 -4.14 -23.87 -6.44
C ILE A 188 -4.78 -25.01 -5.64
N HIS A 189 -3.93 -25.91 -5.13
CA HIS A 189 -4.32 -26.99 -4.23
C HIS A 189 -3.54 -26.85 -2.92
N ILE A 190 -4.21 -27.13 -1.81
CA ILE A 190 -3.63 -27.13 -0.48
C ILE A 190 -3.80 -28.53 0.13
N HIS A 191 -2.70 -29.08 0.65
CA HIS A 191 -2.72 -30.36 1.35
C HIS A 191 -3.15 -30.19 2.80
N HIS A 192 -4.33 -30.71 3.13
CA HIS A 192 -4.91 -30.62 4.46
C HIS A 192 -5.71 -31.90 4.74
N ASP A 193 -5.59 -32.46 5.94
CA ASP A 193 -6.22 -33.72 6.36
C ASP A 193 -5.94 -34.88 5.40
N ASP A 194 -4.66 -35.05 5.05
CA ASP A 194 -4.14 -36.11 4.15
C ASP A 194 -4.69 -36.06 2.71
N GLU A 195 -5.38 -34.97 2.33
CA GLU A 195 -5.92 -34.78 0.99
C GLU A 195 -5.50 -33.45 0.34
N TRP A 196 -5.38 -33.47 -0.98
CA TRP A 196 -5.19 -32.24 -1.78
C TRP A 196 -6.53 -31.57 -2.07
N GLN A 197 -6.80 -30.47 -1.35
CA GLN A 197 -8.01 -29.69 -1.49
C GLN A 197 -7.87 -28.62 -2.61
N PRO A 198 -8.71 -28.66 -3.67
CA PRO A 198 -8.71 -27.61 -4.68
C PRO A 198 -9.24 -26.29 -4.07
N ILE A 199 -8.63 -25.17 -4.43
CA ILE A 199 -8.98 -23.84 -3.92
C ILE A 199 -9.70 -23.05 -5.01
N ARG A 200 -11.01 -22.81 -4.81
CA ARG A 200 -11.80 -22.00 -5.75
C ARG A 200 -11.52 -20.50 -5.62
N ALA A 201 -11.19 -20.05 -4.42
CA ALA A 201 -10.79 -18.66 -4.19
C ALA A 201 -9.82 -18.52 -3.01
N ALA A 202 -8.89 -17.59 -3.16
CA ALA A 202 -7.89 -17.28 -2.17
C ALA A 202 -7.81 -15.77 -1.90
N PHE A 203 -7.79 -15.40 -0.61
CA PHE A 203 -7.37 -14.09 -0.17
C PHE A 203 -5.84 -14.12 -0.06
N ARG A 204 -5.15 -13.31 -0.88
CA ARG A 204 -3.70 -13.28 -0.91
C ARG A 204 -3.14 -12.23 0.03
N TYR A 205 -2.40 -12.67 1.03
CA TYR A 205 -1.57 -11.81 1.89
C TYR A 205 -0.09 -12.18 1.80
N VAL A 206 0.33 -12.72 0.66
CA VAL A 206 1.73 -13.00 0.33
C VAL A 206 2.34 -11.73 -0.25
N THR A 207 3.25 -11.12 0.50
CA THR A 207 3.74 -9.78 0.24
C THR A 207 5.26 -9.66 0.18
N GLN A 208 5.99 -10.69 0.68
CA GLN A 208 7.44 -10.75 0.58
C GLN A 208 7.88 -11.38 -0.75
N LYS A 209 9.14 -11.17 -1.09
CA LYS A 209 9.75 -11.80 -2.27
C LYS A 209 9.96 -13.32 -2.06
N PRO A 210 10.01 -14.10 -3.11
CA PRO A 210 9.60 -13.77 -4.47
C PRO A 210 8.07 -13.72 -4.61
N TRP A 211 7.55 -12.73 -5.32
CA TRP A 211 6.10 -12.54 -5.45
C TRP A 211 5.43 -13.60 -6.31
N ASN A 212 6.20 -14.26 -7.20
CA ASN A 212 5.73 -15.31 -8.09
C ASN A 212 5.40 -16.65 -7.41
N ARG A 213 5.55 -16.74 -6.09
CA ARG A 213 5.06 -17.91 -5.32
C ARG A 213 3.57 -18.16 -5.54
N ILE A 214 2.80 -17.11 -5.78
CA ILE A 214 1.43 -17.21 -6.27
C ILE A 214 1.47 -17.06 -7.80
N PRO A 215 0.87 -17.99 -8.58
CA PRO A 215 0.96 -17.94 -10.03
C PRO A 215 0.30 -16.70 -10.63
N LEU A 216 0.91 -16.18 -11.70
CA LEU A 216 0.38 -15.04 -12.44
C LEU A 216 -0.98 -15.34 -13.08
N HIS A 217 -1.17 -16.57 -13.51
CA HIS A 217 -2.41 -17.08 -14.07
C HIS A 217 -2.89 -18.26 -13.24
N THR A 218 -4.14 -18.21 -12.82
CA THR A 218 -4.77 -19.29 -12.08
C THR A 218 -6.28 -19.24 -12.27
N LYS A 219 -6.89 -20.42 -12.25
CA LYS A 219 -8.36 -20.58 -12.17
C LYS A 219 -8.89 -20.28 -10.78
N THR A 220 -8.05 -20.39 -9.74
CA THR A 220 -8.37 -19.90 -8.39
C THR A 220 -8.60 -18.40 -8.46
N LYS A 221 -9.73 -17.90 -7.99
CA LYS A 221 -9.97 -16.46 -7.90
C LYS A 221 -9.16 -15.89 -6.77
N VAL A 222 -8.27 -14.94 -7.05
CA VAL A 222 -7.36 -14.35 -6.05
C VAL A 222 -7.67 -12.88 -5.83
N LEU A 223 -7.93 -12.49 -4.61
CA LEU A 223 -7.98 -11.09 -4.17
C LEU A 223 -6.62 -10.69 -3.63
N ASN A 224 -6.03 -9.70 -4.05
CA ASN A 224 -5.63 -9.16 -5.30
C ASN A 224 -4.71 -10.14 -6.06
N PRO A 225 -4.84 -10.35 -7.36
CA PRO A 225 -3.93 -11.22 -8.10
C PRO A 225 -2.51 -10.64 -8.14
N ILE A 226 -1.51 -11.50 -8.42
CA ILE A 226 -0.10 -11.10 -8.38
C ILE A 226 0.23 -9.97 -9.36
N ILE A 227 -0.54 -9.84 -10.44
CA ILE A 227 -0.38 -8.73 -11.38
C ILE A 227 -0.51 -7.36 -10.69
N ALA A 228 -1.31 -7.25 -9.63
CA ALA A 228 -1.42 -6.01 -8.86
C ALA A 228 -0.11 -5.63 -8.16
N CYS A 229 0.72 -6.61 -7.75
CA CYS A 229 2.07 -6.36 -7.28
C CYS A 229 2.98 -5.85 -8.39
N LEU A 230 2.99 -6.56 -9.52
CA LEU A 230 3.88 -6.28 -10.65
C LEU A 230 3.57 -4.95 -11.33
N ALA A 231 2.30 -4.57 -11.40
CA ALA A 231 1.83 -3.34 -12.04
C ALA A 231 2.03 -2.07 -11.17
N GLY A 232 2.46 -2.21 -9.93
CA GLY A 232 2.74 -1.05 -9.08
C GLY A 232 2.39 -1.20 -7.61
N GLY A 233 1.54 -2.17 -7.21
CA GLY A 233 1.15 -2.34 -5.81
C GLY A 233 2.26 -2.89 -4.90
N ARG A 234 3.43 -3.19 -5.45
CA ARG A 234 4.70 -3.53 -4.78
C ARG A 234 5.91 -3.15 -5.62
N ASN A 235 5.75 -2.99 -6.91
CA ASN A 235 6.79 -2.60 -7.84
C ASN A 235 6.75 -1.08 -8.02
N LYS A 236 7.56 -0.34 -7.26
CA LYS A 236 7.61 1.12 -7.27
C LYS A 236 8.04 1.69 -8.62
N MET A 237 8.88 0.94 -9.38
CA MET A 237 9.31 1.33 -10.74
C MET A 237 8.12 1.41 -11.70
N VAL A 238 7.32 0.35 -11.77
CA VAL A 238 6.16 0.31 -12.64
C VAL A 238 5.05 1.24 -12.12
N ALA A 239 4.94 1.43 -10.78
CA ALA A 239 4.01 2.40 -10.20
C ALA A 239 4.30 3.82 -10.69
N ALA A 240 5.58 4.26 -10.63
CA ALA A 240 5.97 5.60 -11.08
C ALA A 240 5.59 5.82 -12.55
N LYS A 241 5.88 4.85 -13.43
CA LYS A 241 5.49 4.89 -14.85
C LYS A 241 3.97 4.89 -15.04
N ALA A 242 3.23 4.12 -14.24
CA ALA A 242 1.77 4.09 -14.28
C ALA A 242 1.17 5.46 -13.88
N TYR A 243 1.75 6.13 -12.88
CA TYR A 243 1.31 7.46 -12.46
C TYR A 243 1.56 8.51 -13.54
N ASP A 244 2.72 8.50 -14.18
CA ASP A 244 3.06 9.43 -15.26
C ASP A 244 2.11 9.26 -16.46
N ILE A 245 1.87 8.02 -16.88
CA ILE A 245 0.92 7.69 -17.96
C ILE A 245 -0.48 8.19 -17.60
N TYR A 246 -0.95 7.92 -16.37
CA TYR A 246 -2.28 8.35 -15.98
C TYR A 246 -2.39 9.85 -15.78
N ASN A 247 -1.35 10.53 -15.31
CA ASN A 247 -1.29 11.98 -15.24
C ASN A 247 -1.45 12.63 -16.63
N THR A 248 -0.89 12.01 -17.69
CA THR A 248 -1.11 12.45 -19.07
C THR A 248 -2.58 12.33 -19.49
N GLU A 249 -3.29 11.27 -19.06
CA GLU A 249 -4.73 11.13 -19.32
C GLU A 249 -5.57 12.14 -18.53
N LEU A 250 -5.08 12.62 -17.39
CA LEU A 250 -5.75 13.59 -16.52
C LEU A 250 -5.45 15.04 -16.91
N GLU A 251 -4.55 15.25 -17.87
CA GLU A 251 -4.20 16.59 -18.35
C GLU A 251 -5.45 17.30 -18.90
N GLY A 252 -5.64 18.54 -18.50
CA GLY A 252 -6.81 19.34 -18.87
C GLY A 252 -8.03 19.20 -17.95
N TYR A 253 -8.06 18.22 -17.04
CA TYR A 253 -9.17 18.06 -16.11
C TYR A 253 -8.91 18.66 -14.72
N GLY A 254 -7.77 19.33 -14.53
CA GLY A 254 -7.37 19.91 -13.24
C GLY A 254 -7.04 18.89 -12.18
N LEU A 255 -6.86 17.63 -12.55
CA LEU A 255 -6.53 16.50 -11.67
C LEU A 255 -5.11 16.00 -11.93
N LYS A 256 -4.41 15.58 -10.88
CA LYS A 256 -3.07 15.02 -10.97
C LYS A 256 -2.78 14.13 -9.75
N ILE A 257 -2.06 13.04 -9.96
CA ILE A 257 -1.42 12.30 -8.85
C ILE A 257 -0.21 13.13 -8.41
N ASN A 258 -0.23 13.59 -7.17
CA ASN A 258 0.90 14.29 -6.57
C ASN A 258 1.92 13.28 -6.07
N THR A 259 3.10 13.28 -6.67
CA THR A 259 4.26 12.48 -6.26
C THR A 259 5.47 13.38 -6.05
N PRO A 260 6.47 12.99 -5.25
CA PRO A 260 7.77 13.64 -5.33
C PRO A 260 8.30 13.54 -6.76
N GLU A 261 9.11 14.51 -7.21
CA GLU A 261 9.79 14.36 -8.50
C GLU A 261 10.57 13.04 -8.51
N THR A 262 10.31 12.22 -9.52
CA THR A 262 10.78 10.83 -9.53
C THR A 262 11.56 10.55 -10.80
N ILE A 263 12.81 10.12 -10.65
CA ILE A 263 13.65 9.60 -11.72
C ILE A 263 13.69 8.09 -11.58
N TRP A 264 13.31 7.38 -12.61
CA TRP A 264 13.26 5.93 -12.64
C TRP A 264 14.28 5.33 -13.62
N ASP A 265 14.52 4.02 -13.53
CA ASP A 265 15.54 3.28 -14.30
C ASP A 265 17.00 3.78 -14.06
N VAL A 266 17.26 4.35 -12.88
CA VAL A 266 18.59 4.86 -12.52
C VAL A 266 19.53 3.71 -12.17
N SER A 267 20.72 3.66 -12.79
CA SER A 267 21.79 2.75 -12.37
C SER A 267 22.47 3.26 -11.10
N LYS A 268 23.12 2.36 -10.34
CA LYS A 268 23.82 2.76 -9.11
C LYS A 268 24.84 3.87 -9.35
N ALA A 269 25.61 3.80 -10.45
CA ALA A 269 26.64 4.78 -10.81
C ALA A 269 26.08 6.20 -11.11
N GLU A 270 24.80 6.30 -11.52
CA GLU A 270 24.14 7.58 -11.82
C GLU A 270 23.56 8.28 -10.59
N ILE A 271 23.41 7.57 -9.46
CA ILE A 271 22.77 8.09 -8.26
C ILE A 271 23.42 9.38 -7.75
N PRO A 272 24.78 9.50 -7.63
CA PRO A 272 25.40 10.73 -7.17
C PRO A 272 25.05 11.95 -8.04
N LEU A 273 24.93 11.76 -9.36
CA LEU A 273 24.54 12.82 -10.30
C LEU A 273 23.12 13.33 -9.98
N TRP A 274 22.16 12.43 -9.77
CA TRP A 274 20.78 12.80 -9.47
C TRP A 274 20.64 13.44 -8.09
N VAL A 275 21.37 12.94 -7.09
CA VAL A 275 21.43 13.55 -5.74
C VAL A 275 21.93 14.99 -5.85
N THR A 276 23.03 15.22 -6.57
CA THR A 276 23.57 16.56 -6.82
C THR A 276 22.56 17.46 -7.52
N LYS A 277 21.91 16.96 -8.57
CA LYS A 277 20.88 17.71 -9.33
C LYS A 277 19.68 18.11 -8.45
N MET A 278 19.33 17.31 -7.46
CA MET A 278 18.28 17.59 -6.49
C MET A 278 18.72 18.48 -5.32
N GLY A 279 19.92 19.03 -5.37
CA GLY A 279 20.45 19.96 -4.36
C GLY A 279 21.14 19.28 -3.19
N GLY A 280 21.60 18.04 -3.35
CA GLY A 280 22.32 17.27 -2.33
C GLY A 280 21.43 16.43 -1.42
N GLN A 281 20.11 16.53 -1.55
CA GLN A 281 19.15 15.73 -0.79
C GLN A 281 18.28 14.92 -1.74
N ALA A 282 18.11 13.61 -1.46
CA ALA A 282 17.24 12.74 -2.25
C ALA A 282 16.77 11.53 -1.42
N VAL A 283 15.80 10.83 -1.94
CA VAL A 283 15.39 9.48 -1.46
C VAL A 283 15.71 8.48 -2.55
N VAL A 284 16.59 7.53 -2.27
CA VAL A 284 16.92 6.42 -3.16
C VAL A 284 16.09 5.21 -2.74
N LYS A 285 15.46 4.55 -3.71
CA LYS A 285 14.62 3.38 -3.43
C LYS A 285 15.01 2.19 -4.30
N ILE A 286 15.14 1.02 -3.66
CA ILE A 286 15.07 -0.26 -4.36
C ILE A 286 13.60 -0.48 -4.74
N PRO A 287 13.26 -0.60 -6.04
CA PRO A 287 11.86 -0.60 -6.47
C PRO A 287 11.03 -1.77 -5.92
N TYR A 288 11.69 -2.87 -5.55
CA TYR A 288 11.07 -4.16 -5.24
C TYR A 288 11.07 -4.51 -3.74
N SER A 289 11.47 -3.56 -2.92
CA SER A 289 11.54 -3.73 -1.48
C SER A 289 10.22 -3.43 -0.76
N ASN A 290 10.08 -3.98 0.46
CA ASN A 290 8.93 -3.81 1.33
C ASN A 290 9.35 -3.29 2.71
N ALA A 291 8.39 -2.76 3.46
CA ALA A 291 8.52 -2.44 4.89
C ALA A 291 9.67 -1.45 5.22
N GLY A 292 9.91 -0.46 4.34
CA GLY A 292 11.00 0.51 4.50
C GLY A 292 12.39 -0.05 4.18
N GLN A 293 12.54 -1.35 3.98
CA GLN A 293 13.79 -1.94 3.51
C GLN A 293 14.05 -1.50 2.07
N GLY A 294 15.24 -1.00 1.81
CA GLY A 294 15.61 -0.47 0.49
C GLY A 294 14.98 0.91 0.19
N VAL A 295 14.71 1.69 1.22
CA VAL A 295 14.47 3.14 1.13
C VAL A 295 15.58 3.83 1.90
N PHE A 296 16.35 4.67 1.22
CA PHE A 296 17.51 5.36 1.75
C PHE A 296 17.31 6.86 1.60
N THR A 297 17.37 7.57 2.70
CA THR A 297 17.38 9.03 2.71
C THR A 297 18.84 9.46 2.57
N ILE A 298 19.12 10.32 1.62
CA ILE A 298 20.44 10.90 1.37
C ILE A 298 20.32 12.38 1.64
N THR A 299 20.97 12.84 2.69
CA THR A 299 20.97 14.26 3.10
C THR A 299 22.38 14.84 3.21
N ASN A 300 23.40 14.01 3.17
CA ASN A 300 24.81 14.37 3.23
C ASN A 300 25.68 13.34 2.50
N GLU A 301 26.97 13.66 2.32
CA GLU A 301 27.93 12.81 1.63
C GLU A 301 28.14 11.46 2.33
N THR A 302 28.13 11.45 3.67
CA THR A 302 28.33 10.20 4.43
C THR A 302 27.21 9.18 4.16
N GLU A 303 25.95 9.63 4.07
CA GLU A 303 24.83 8.76 3.73
C GLU A 303 24.90 8.30 2.26
N LEU A 304 25.37 9.16 1.35
CA LEU A 304 25.58 8.80 -0.05
C LEU A 304 26.66 7.73 -0.19
N ASP A 305 27.83 7.94 0.43
CA ASP A 305 28.95 7.01 0.40
C ASP A 305 28.55 5.66 1.01
N ALA A 306 27.88 5.68 2.15
CA ALA A 306 27.36 4.46 2.78
C ALA A 306 26.40 3.68 1.85
N PHE A 307 25.55 4.38 1.09
CA PHE A 307 24.69 3.74 0.09
C PHE A 307 25.51 3.18 -1.09
N MET A 308 26.50 3.93 -1.57
CA MET A 308 27.34 3.52 -2.69
C MET A 308 28.21 2.30 -2.37
N ASP A 309 28.56 2.09 -1.10
CA ASP A 309 29.33 0.92 -0.64
C ASP A 309 28.48 -0.34 -0.44
N MET A 310 27.14 -0.22 -0.41
CA MET A 310 26.27 -1.38 -0.23
C MET A 310 26.35 -2.35 -1.41
N ASP A 311 26.40 -3.65 -1.12
CA ASP A 311 26.15 -4.70 -2.12
C ASP A 311 24.65 -4.91 -2.28
N ILE A 312 24.13 -4.58 -3.47
CA ILE A 312 22.70 -4.64 -3.80
C ILE A 312 22.51 -5.45 -5.08
N GLU A 313 21.74 -6.52 -5.00
CA GLU A 313 21.52 -7.46 -6.10
C GLU A 313 20.78 -6.88 -7.33
N TYR A 314 20.02 -5.78 -7.13
CA TYR A 314 19.26 -5.14 -8.21
C TYR A 314 20.09 -4.05 -8.90
N GLU A 315 19.90 -3.93 -10.22
CA GLU A 315 20.67 -2.99 -11.05
C GLU A 315 19.96 -1.63 -11.20
N LYS A 316 18.64 -1.58 -10.96
CA LYS A 316 17.82 -0.38 -11.21
C LYS A 316 17.21 0.18 -9.93
N PHE A 317 17.28 1.50 -9.84
CA PHE A 317 16.82 2.28 -8.69
C PHE A 317 15.82 3.36 -9.11
N ILE A 318 15.15 3.90 -8.12
CA ILE A 318 14.38 5.14 -8.22
C ILE A 318 15.07 6.18 -7.35
N VAL A 319 15.25 7.39 -7.89
CA VAL A 319 15.68 8.56 -7.12
C VAL A 319 14.52 9.53 -7.08
N GLN A 320 14.13 9.94 -5.87
CA GLN A 320 13.01 10.87 -5.65
C GLN A 320 13.49 12.11 -4.90
N SER A 321 12.84 13.25 -5.18
CA SER A 321 13.03 14.44 -4.38
C SER A 321 12.63 14.19 -2.94
N LEU A 322 13.50 14.54 -2.00
CA LEU A 322 13.28 14.42 -0.57
C LEU A 322 12.40 15.58 -0.09
N ILE A 323 11.32 15.24 0.61
CA ILE A 323 10.51 16.19 1.35
C ILE A 323 11.10 16.29 2.74
N GLY A 324 11.75 17.40 3.04
CA GLY A 324 12.39 17.68 4.33
C GLY A 324 11.66 18.79 5.09
N ASN A 325 12.44 19.70 5.70
CA ASN A 325 11.89 20.94 6.26
C ASN A 325 12.25 22.15 5.36
N TYR A 326 11.93 23.34 5.81
CA TYR A 326 12.17 24.58 5.07
C TYR A 326 13.66 24.79 4.71
N ASN A 327 14.57 24.47 5.63
CA ASN A 327 16.00 24.69 5.45
C ASN A 327 16.64 23.64 4.53
N TRP A 328 16.14 22.42 4.56
CA TRP A 328 16.67 21.31 3.77
C TRP A 328 15.55 20.45 3.17
N SER A 329 15.43 20.50 1.90
CA SER A 329 14.56 19.69 1.03
C SER A 329 15.17 19.71 -0.36
N SER A 330 14.90 18.68 -1.12
CA SER A 330 15.32 18.63 -2.52
C SER A 330 14.77 19.82 -3.31
N VAL A 331 15.58 20.26 -4.25
CA VAL A 331 15.11 21.14 -5.34
C VAL A 331 14.48 20.26 -6.40
N SER A 332 13.25 20.54 -6.78
CA SER A 332 12.51 19.84 -7.83
C SER A 332 12.02 20.80 -8.90
N SER A 333 11.63 20.26 -10.05
CA SER A 333 11.04 21.04 -11.16
C SER A 333 9.75 21.77 -10.77
N THR A 334 9.05 21.29 -9.74
CA THR A 334 7.82 21.89 -9.19
C THR A 334 8.06 22.74 -7.95
N GLY A 335 9.31 22.95 -7.57
CA GLY A 335 9.71 23.70 -6.38
C GLY A 335 10.05 22.80 -5.20
N LYS A 336 10.15 23.39 -4.00
CA LYS A 336 10.45 22.67 -2.76
C LYS A 336 9.17 22.34 -2.02
N TYR A 337 9.10 21.13 -1.49
CA TYR A 337 8.06 20.67 -0.58
C TYR A 337 8.64 20.42 0.81
N TYR A 338 7.85 20.73 1.82
CA TYR A 338 8.22 20.60 3.23
C TYR A 338 7.18 19.75 3.96
N HIS A 339 7.60 18.96 4.94
CA HIS A 339 6.68 18.27 5.82
C HIS A 339 5.81 19.27 6.62
N VAL A 340 4.51 19.03 6.66
CA VAL A 340 3.65 19.68 7.64
C VAL A 340 3.91 19.08 9.02
N GLY A 341 3.99 17.75 9.11
CA GLY A 341 4.28 17.02 10.34
C GLY A 341 3.15 17.12 11.38
N THR A 342 3.49 16.73 12.60
CA THR A 342 2.58 16.87 13.75
C THR A 342 2.47 18.33 14.21
N ILE A 343 1.41 18.64 14.95
CA ILE A 343 1.39 19.86 15.75
C ILE A 343 2.59 19.82 16.73
N PRO A 344 3.31 20.95 16.91
CA PRO A 344 4.46 21.01 17.79
C PRO A 344 4.14 20.57 19.22
N THR A 345 5.04 19.79 19.82
CA THR A 345 4.96 19.44 21.25
C THR A 345 5.19 20.66 22.14
N ALA A 346 5.03 20.52 23.46
CA ALA A 346 5.35 21.57 24.43
C ALA A 346 6.84 22.01 24.37
N LYS A 347 7.72 21.19 23.77
CA LYS A 347 9.13 21.53 23.52
C LYS A 347 9.36 22.19 22.16
N GLY A 348 8.31 22.42 21.37
CA GLY A 348 8.40 22.92 20.00
C GLY A 348 8.77 21.86 18.94
N GLU A 349 8.84 20.59 19.32
CA GLU A 349 9.24 19.49 18.42
C GLU A 349 8.09 19.10 17.49
N THR A 350 8.37 18.99 16.21
CA THR A 350 7.46 18.46 15.16
C THR A 350 8.01 17.15 14.63
N TYR A 351 7.14 16.17 14.43
CA TYR A 351 7.51 14.85 13.89
C TYR A 351 6.97 14.69 12.48
N VAL A 352 7.76 14.09 11.60
CA VAL A 352 7.27 13.63 10.31
C VAL A 352 6.21 12.56 10.53
N THR A 353 5.13 12.67 9.76
CA THR A 353 4.06 11.67 9.74
C THR A 353 3.71 11.31 8.31
N ASP A 354 3.30 10.07 8.12
CA ASP A 354 2.57 9.66 6.94
C ASP A 354 1.14 9.24 7.30
N LEU A 355 0.27 9.31 6.32
CA LEU A 355 -1.11 8.83 6.41
C LEU A 355 -1.24 7.63 5.49
N ARG A 356 -1.61 6.47 6.03
CA ARG A 356 -2.02 5.34 5.20
C ARG A 356 -3.53 5.36 5.00
N MET A 357 -3.93 5.59 3.76
CA MET A 357 -5.32 5.57 3.32
C MET A 357 -5.58 4.29 2.55
N MET A 358 -6.45 3.41 3.07
CA MET A 358 -6.84 2.18 2.40
C MET A 358 -8.20 2.32 1.72
N LEU A 359 -8.31 1.70 0.57
CA LEU A 359 -9.49 1.72 -0.28
C LEU A 359 -9.95 0.32 -0.64
N SER A 360 -11.23 0.19 -0.94
CA SER A 360 -11.83 -0.99 -1.55
C SER A 360 -12.68 -0.61 -2.76
N SER A 361 -12.52 -1.35 -3.86
CA SER A 361 -13.36 -1.19 -5.05
C SER A 361 -14.69 -1.92 -4.85
N THR A 362 -15.78 -1.24 -5.15
CA THR A 362 -17.16 -1.77 -5.04
C THR A 362 -17.89 -1.67 -6.38
N ALA A 363 -19.10 -2.17 -6.45
CA ALA A 363 -19.96 -1.99 -7.62
C ALA A 363 -20.32 -0.50 -7.87
N ASP A 364 -20.30 0.33 -6.81
CA ASP A 364 -20.62 1.76 -6.87
C ASP A 364 -19.37 2.65 -6.92
N GLY A 365 -18.22 2.09 -7.29
CA GLY A 365 -16.94 2.79 -7.35
C GLY A 365 -16.03 2.49 -6.15
N ILE A 366 -15.00 3.31 -5.98
CA ILE A 366 -13.99 3.11 -4.94
C ILE A 366 -14.43 3.81 -3.65
N LYS A 367 -14.31 3.12 -2.51
CA LYS A 367 -14.74 3.62 -1.19
C LYS A 367 -13.58 3.61 -0.19
N PRO A 368 -13.52 4.56 0.75
CA PRO A 368 -12.54 4.50 1.84
C PRO A 368 -12.85 3.31 2.74
N LEU A 369 -11.81 2.71 3.31
CA LEU A 369 -11.91 1.50 4.11
C LEU A 369 -11.29 1.67 5.50
N CYS A 370 -10.06 2.10 5.55
CA CYS A 370 -9.28 2.24 6.78
C CYS A 370 -8.29 3.38 6.62
N VAL A 371 -8.07 4.10 7.70
CA VAL A 371 -7.12 5.21 7.77
C VAL A 371 -6.35 5.14 9.08
N TYR A 372 -5.04 5.29 9.04
CA TYR A 372 -4.20 5.50 10.22
C TYR A 372 -2.92 6.22 9.83
N SER A 373 -2.19 6.72 10.82
CA SER A 373 -0.95 7.45 10.60
C SER A 373 0.21 6.84 11.38
N ARG A 374 1.41 7.09 10.93
CA ARG A 374 2.65 6.67 11.58
C ARG A 374 3.54 7.91 11.71
N ARG A 375 4.27 8.01 12.81
CA ARG A 375 5.25 9.08 12.99
C ARG A 375 6.68 8.54 12.96
N ALA A 376 7.61 9.41 12.60
CA ALA A 376 9.03 9.13 12.71
C ALA A 376 9.46 8.92 14.18
N GLU A 377 10.62 8.35 14.39
CA GLU A 377 11.17 8.08 15.72
C GLU A 377 11.61 9.36 16.41
N LYS A 378 12.39 10.20 15.71
CA LYS A 378 12.91 11.47 16.20
C LYS A 378 12.16 12.66 15.60
N PRO A 379 12.17 13.82 16.28
CA PRO A 379 11.61 15.04 15.74
C PRO A 379 12.41 15.51 14.51
N LEU A 380 11.72 16.21 13.62
CA LEU A 380 12.32 16.82 12.45
C LEU A 380 13.23 17.98 12.87
N ALA A 381 14.52 17.87 12.60
CA ALA A 381 15.50 18.88 12.94
C ALA A 381 15.43 20.09 11.99
N ASP A 382 15.70 21.29 12.50
CA ASP A 382 15.76 22.51 11.69
C ASP A 382 17.00 22.54 10.80
N HIS A 383 18.11 21.97 11.27
CA HIS A 383 19.36 21.85 10.53
C HIS A 383 19.86 20.41 10.59
N LEU A 384 20.45 19.96 9.49
CA LEU A 384 21.09 18.65 9.42
C LEU A 384 22.49 18.75 10.01
N GLU A 385 22.78 17.92 11.00
CA GLU A 385 24.17 17.70 11.45
C GLU A 385 24.81 16.64 10.54
N SER A 386 26.09 16.79 10.23
CA SER A 386 26.82 15.94 9.28
C SER A 386 26.89 14.46 9.67
N ALA A 387 26.57 14.12 10.93
CA ALA A 387 26.54 12.75 11.45
C ALA A 387 25.12 12.27 11.80
N ALA A 388 24.06 13.03 11.45
CA ALA A 388 22.70 12.65 11.79
C ALA A 388 22.21 11.52 10.88
N ASP A 389 21.62 10.49 11.46
CA ASP A 389 20.82 9.50 10.76
C ASP A 389 19.49 10.14 10.37
N SER A 390 19.39 10.56 9.10
CA SER A 390 18.19 11.20 8.57
C SER A 390 16.96 10.27 8.56
N TRP A 391 17.17 8.96 8.44
CA TRP A 391 16.07 7.98 8.47
C TRP A 391 15.30 7.99 9.79
N SER A 392 15.96 8.20 10.93
CA SER A 392 15.29 8.29 12.23
C SER A 392 14.29 9.45 12.33
N MET A 393 14.50 10.54 11.56
CA MET A 393 13.64 11.71 11.48
C MET A 393 12.59 11.62 10.36
N LEU A 394 12.85 10.85 9.31
CA LEU A 394 12.03 10.78 8.09
C LEU A 394 11.27 9.45 7.94
N GLY A 395 11.81 8.37 8.50
CA GLY A 395 11.25 7.03 8.39
C GLY A 395 10.04 6.82 9.28
N THR A 396 8.89 6.57 8.69
CA THR A 396 7.62 6.35 9.41
C THR A 396 7.25 4.88 9.57
N ASN A 397 8.00 3.96 8.95
CA ASN A 397 7.71 2.53 9.02
C ASN A 397 7.78 1.99 10.46
N LEU A 398 6.75 1.24 10.89
CA LEU A 398 6.66 0.68 12.24
C LEU A 398 7.36 -0.67 12.39
N SER A 399 7.71 -1.34 11.30
CA SER A 399 8.29 -2.69 11.35
C SER A 399 9.73 -2.64 11.85
N ILE A 400 10.01 -3.46 12.88
CA ILE A 400 11.34 -3.70 13.43
C ILE A 400 11.73 -5.13 13.10
N LYS A 401 12.91 -5.33 12.49
CA LYS A 401 13.44 -6.65 12.22
C LYS A 401 14.17 -7.18 13.46
N GLU A 402 13.66 -8.22 14.08
CA GLU A 402 14.23 -8.85 15.28
C GLU A 402 15.08 -10.08 14.98
N GLY A 403 15.02 -10.60 13.75
CA GLY A 403 15.77 -11.78 13.30
C GLY A 403 15.57 -12.05 11.82
N ALA A 404 16.08 -13.16 11.32
CA ALA A 404 16.03 -13.50 9.89
C ALA A 404 14.59 -13.47 9.33
N ASN A 405 13.62 -13.99 10.08
CA ASN A 405 12.19 -14.05 9.71
C ASN A 405 11.27 -13.55 10.84
N GLN A 406 11.82 -12.81 11.81
CA GLN A 406 11.04 -12.27 12.92
C GLN A 406 10.91 -10.76 12.80
N TRP A 407 9.67 -10.29 12.90
CA TRP A 407 9.31 -8.89 12.81
C TRP A 407 8.40 -8.51 13.95
N SER A 408 8.69 -7.41 14.61
CA SER A 408 7.79 -6.73 15.53
C SER A 408 7.32 -5.40 14.96
N SER A 409 6.47 -4.71 15.68
CA SER A 409 5.97 -3.39 15.30
C SER A 409 6.11 -2.43 16.48
N ASP A 410 6.76 -1.30 16.26
CA ASP A 410 6.80 -0.21 17.24
C ASP A 410 5.46 0.53 17.24
N THR A 411 4.53 0.03 18.03
CA THR A 411 3.19 0.62 18.17
C THR A 411 3.18 1.98 18.88
N ASN A 412 4.30 2.40 19.51
CA ASN A 412 4.40 3.73 20.12
C ASN A 412 4.42 4.85 19.08
N ARG A 413 4.85 4.54 17.86
CA ARG A 413 4.85 5.46 16.72
C ARG A 413 3.56 5.42 15.89
N LEU A 414 2.66 4.51 16.21
CA LEU A 414 1.32 4.45 15.61
C LEU A 414 0.48 5.62 16.14
N MET A 415 -0.06 6.40 15.22
CA MET A 415 -0.99 7.50 15.48
C MET A 415 -2.39 7.05 15.09
N LEU A 416 -3.26 6.90 16.08
CA LEU A 416 -4.62 6.42 15.89
C LEU A 416 -5.53 7.50 15.31
N MET A 417 -6.61 7.07 14.66
CA MET A 417 -7.71 7.96 14.24
C MET A 417 -8.69 8.21 15.39
N ASP A 418 -8.19 8.38 16.61
CA ASP A 418 -8.93 8.78 17.80
C ASP A 418 -8.78 10.28 18.09
N ARG A 419 -9.51 10.79 19.09
CA ARG A 419 -9.44 12.21 19.45
C ARG A 419 -8.05 12.66 19.91
N ARG A 420 -7.29 11.76 20.52
CA ARG A 420 -5.97 12.09 21.08
C ARG A 420 -4.92 12.25 19.98
N ASP A 421 -4.82 11.28 19.09
CA ASP A 421 -3.74 11.23 18.12
C ASP A 421 -4.09 11.98 16.83
N PHE A 422 -5.35 11.92 16.36
CA PHE A 422 -5.77 12.65 15.16
C PHE A 422 -5.61 14.17 15.31
N ASN A 423 -5.95 14.73 16.49
CA ASN A 423 -5.75 16.16 16.74
C ASN A 423 -4.27 16.58 16.68
N LYS A 424 -3.33 15.66 17.02
CA LYS A 424 -1.89 15.94 16.91
C LYS A 424 -1.37 15.93 15.47
N LEU A 425 -2.09 15.27 14.55
CA LEU A 425 -1.70 15.23 13.14
C LEU A 425 -1.93 16.57 12.44
N GLY A 426 -2.74 17.47 13.01
CA GLY A 426 -3.07 18.74 12.37
C GLY A 426 -3.81 18.60 11.05
N LEU A 427 -4.48 17.47 10.85
CA LEU A 427 -5.27 17.18 9.65
C LEU A 427 -6.72 17.64 9.82
N GLY A 428 -7.29 18.16 8.73
CA GLY A 428 -8.70 18.50 8.64
C GLY A 428 -9.45 17.58 7.67
N LEU A 429 -10.75 17.86 7.52
CA LEU A 429 -11.60 17.12 6.57
C LEU A 429 -11.08 17.23 5.14
N ASP A 430 -10.56 18.38 4.77
CA ASP A 430 -10.08 18.64 3.41
C ASP A 430 -8.80 17.86 3.10
N ASP A 431 -7.92 17.70 4.10
CA ASP A 431 -6.72 16.85 3.96
C ASP A 431 -7.10 15.38 3.80
N LEU A 432 -8.15 14.90 4.52
CA LEU A 432 -8.64 13.53 4.37
C LEU A 432 -9.27 13.32 2.97
N ILE A 433 -10.03 14.28 2.46
CA ILE A 433 -10.61 14.22 1.12
C ILE A 433 -9.50 14.26 0.06
N GLU A 434 -8.51 15.15 0.19
CA GLU A 434 -7.37 15.21 -0.72
C GLU A 434 -6.61 13.86 -0.71
N GLY A 435 -6.30 13.33 0.48
CA GLY A 435 -5.66 12.01 0.60
C GLY A 435 -6.46 10.89 -0.05
N TYR A 436 -7.79 10.94 0.07
CA TYR A 436 -8.69 9.98 -0.57
C TYR A 436 -8.65 10.08 -2.10
N ILE A 437 -8.73 11.28 -2.66
CA ILE A 437 -8.63 11.50 -4.11
C ILE A 437 -7.26 11.04 -4.63
N GLN A 438 -6.17 11.40 -3.97
CA GLN A 438 -4.82 10.99 -4.36
C GLN A 438 -4.65 9.46 -4.33
N THR A 439 -5.23 8.81 -3.33
CA THR A 439 -5.20 7.34 -3.23
C THR A 439 -6.04 6.68 -4.33
N ILE A 440 -7.21 7.24 -4.67
CA ILE A 440 -8.04 6.75 -5.79
C ILE A 440 -7.29 6.86 -7.10
N LEU A 441 -6.74 8.04 -7.40
CA LEU A 441 -6.02 8.28 -8.66
C LEU A 441 -4.85 7.31 -8.83
N SER A 442 -4.03 7.13 -7.78
CA SER A 442 -2.90 6.20 -7.81
C SER A 442 -3.33 4.74 -7.92
N THR A 443 -4.46 4.36 -7.29
CA THR A 443 -5.05 3.02 -7.40
C THR A 443 -5.54 2.73 -8.82
N ILE A 444 -6.24 3.69 -9.44
CA ILE A 444 -6.72 3.58 -10.83
C ILE A 444 -5.54 3.47 -11.81
N ALA A 445 -4.49 4.26 -11.62
CA ALA A 445 -3.29 4.17 -12.46
C ALA A 445 -2.70 2.76 -12.47
N ILE A 446 -2.58 2.14 -11.28
CA ILE A 446 -2.08 0.76 -11.15
C ILE A 446 -3.06 -0.24 -11.76
N ASP A 447 -4.36 -0.10 -11.55
CA ASP A 447 -5.37 -1.00 -12.15
C ASP A 447 -5.37 -0.92 -13.69
N LYS A 448 -5.26 0.28 -14.26
CA LYS A 448 -5.08 0.49 -15.70
C LYS A 448 -3.79 -0.16 -16.21
N MET A 449 -2.70 -0.08 -15.44
CA MET A 449 -1.46 -0.78 -15.78
C MET A 449 -1.64 -2.31 -15.72
N CYS A 450 -2.37 -2.85 -14.74
CA CYS A 450 -2.74 -4.27 -14.73
C CYS A 450 -3.50 -4.66 -16.01
N ILE A 451 -4.44 -3.85 -16.45
CA ILE A 451 -5.21 -4.08 -17.68
C ILE A 451 -4.28 -4.02 -18.90
N ALA A 452 -3.40 -3.02 -19.00
CA ALA A 452 -2.46 -2.87 -20.10
C ALA A 452 -1.46 -4.04 -20.22
N LEU A 453 -1.09 -4.64 -19.08
CA LEU A 453 -0.20 -5.80 -19.01
C LEU A 453 -0.88 -7.13 -19.40
N HIS A 454 -2.16 -7.12 -19.75
CA HIS A 454 -2.87 -8.25 -20.34
C HIS A 454 -3.24 -7.98 -21.79
N ASN A 455 -3.17 -9.00 -22.64
CA ASN A 455 -3.71 -8.93 -23.99
C ASN A 455 -5.22 -9.24 -24.01
N SER A 456 -5.85 -9.13 -25.18
CA SER A 456 -7.29 -9.41 -25.37
C SER A 456 -7.72 -10.83 -24.98
N LYS A 457 -6.78 -11.78 -24.95
CA LYS A 457 -6.99 -13.18 -24.52
C LYS A 457 -6.70 -13.40 -23.02
N GLY A 458 -6.43 -12.33 -22.25
CA GLY A 458 -6.09 -12.39 -20.82
C GLY A 458 -4.70 -12.93 -20.52
N LYS A 459 -3.80 -13.08 -21.52
CA LYS A 459 -2.42 -13.51 -21.31
C LYS A 459 -1.54 -12.32 -20.95
N PHE A 460 -0.58 -12.54 -20.04
CA PHE A 460 0.40 -11.53 -19.63
C PHE A 460 1.31 -11.09 -20.79
N ARG A 461 1.49 -9.80 -20.95
CA ARG A 461 2.30 -9.17 -21.99
C ARG A 461 3.75 -9.03 -21.54
N THR A 462 4.48 -10.13 -21.51
CA THR A 462 5.87 -10.21 -21.03
C THR A 462 6.80 -9.18 -21.69
N LYS A 463 6.68 -8.97 -23.03
CA LYS A 463 7.51 -7.98 -23.73
C LYS A 463 7.26 -6.56 -23.24
N LEU A 464 5.99 -6.19 -23.02
CA LEU A 464 5.63 -4.88 -22.48
C LEU A 464 6.15 -4.74 -21.04
N PHE A 465 5.97 -5.76 -20.20
CA PHE A 465 6.49 -5.71 -18.83
C PHE A 465 8.01 -5.53 -18.80
N LYS A 466 8.75 -6.29 -19.63
CA LYS A 466 10.21 -6.14 -19.77
C LYS A 466 10.63 -4.74 -20.23
N SER A 467 9.84 -4.07 -21.08
CA SER A 467 10.13 -2.69 -21.49
C SER A 467 9.85 -1.65 -20.40
N LEU A 468 8.92 -1.95 -19.49
CA LEU A 468 8.61 -1.09 -18.35
C LEU A 468 9.55 -1.33 -17.16
N ASN A 469 10.12 -2.54 -17.07
CA ASN A 469 10.94 -2.98 -15.96
C ASN A 469 11.98 -3.98 -16.46
N ASN A 470 13.16 -3.48 -16.75
CA ASN A 470 14.26 -4.22 -17.39
C ASN A 470 15.35 -4.70 -16.41
N ASP A 471 15.04 -4.77 -15.12
CA ASP A 471 15.96 -5.30 -14.11
C ASP A 471 16.09 -6.83 -14.25
N PRO A 472 17.30 -7.38 -14.54
CA PRO A 472 17.49 -8.80 -14.77
C PRO A 472 17.13 -9.66 -13.57
N THR A 473 17.55 -9.27 -12.37
CA THR A 473 17.29 -10.01 -11.14
C THR A 473 15.80 -10.16 -10.87
N LEU A 474 15.03 -9.07 -11.03
CA LEU A 474 13.58 -9.16 -10.90
C LEU A 474 12.96 -10.05 -11.98
N LEU A 475 13.42 -9.96 -13.23
CA LEU A 475 12.88 -10.76 -14.31
C LEU A 475 13.11 -12.26 -14.08
N ASP A 476 14.26 -12.62 -13.52
CA ASP A 476 14.55 -14.00 -13.14
C ASP A 476 13.65 -14.47 -11.99
N GLU A 477 13.42 -13.65 -10.96
CA GLU A 477 12.45 -13.97 -9.90
C GLU A 477 11.05 -14.27 -10.46
N ILE A 478 10.64 -13.62 -11.54
CA ILE A 478 9.27 -13.73 -12.09
C ILE A 478 9.16 -14.85 -13.13
N PHE A 479 10.20 -15.10 -13.92
CA PHE A 479 10.11 -15.95 -15.12
C PHE A 479 10.94 -17.24 -15.07
N VAL A 480 11.98 -17.33 -14.25
CA VAL A 480 12.91 -18.49 -14.19
C VAL A 480 12.49 -19.56 -13.17
N GLY A 481 11.35 -19.50 -12.60
CA GLY A 481 10.82 -20.54 -11.68
C GLY A 481 9.71 -21.40 -12.27
N LYS A 482 9.67 -21.56 -13.60
CA LYS A 482 8.63 -22.33 -14.28
C LYS A 482 9.21 -23.49 -15.07
#